data_e05bc383c289e78966d5672c4dd37609
#
_entry.id   e05bc383c289e78966d5672c4dd37609
#
_cell.length_a   1.000
_cell.length_b   1.000
_cell.length_c   1.000
_cell.angle_alpha   90.00
_cell.angle_beta   90.00
_cell.angle_gamma   90.00
#
_symmetry.space_group_name_H-M   'P 1'
#
loop_
_entity.id
_entity.type
_entity.pdbx_description
1 polymer ?
#
loop_
_entity_poly.entity_id
_entity_poly.type
_entity_poly.pdbx_seq_one_letter_code
_entity_poly.pdbx_strand_id
1 'polypeptide(L)'
;MPNGVMASIGSEGSVCFYSSSEADLIVDIAGWFEGSAYTGATPTRLADTRDGTGGQLGQLDPSNPLVVQATGISATTAAGSATSIPSTASTVALNLTVVD
;
A
#
# COMPACT_ATOMS: atom_id res chain seq x y z
N MET A 1 6.26 3.60 -13.68
CA MET A 1 7.39 2.71 -13.41
C MET A 1 7.29 2.12 -12.02
N PRO A 2 7.31 0.79 -11.88
CA PRO A 2 7.20 0.18 -10.55
C PRO A 2 8.49 0.33 -9.75
N ASN A 3 8.32 0.47 -8.45
CA ASN A 3 9.43 0.71 -7.52
C ASN A 3 9.18 -0.05 -6.22
N GLY A 4 10.13 -0.88 -5.82
CA GLY A 4 10.05 -1.59 -4.55
C GLY A 4 10.44 -0.68 -3.40
N VAL A 5 9.67 -0.72 -2.31
CA VAL A 5 9.93 0.10 -1.15
C VAL A 5 9.54 -0.63 0.13
N MET A 6 10.27 -0.35 1.22
CA MET A 6 9.92 -0.80 2.55
C MET A 6 9.43 0.39 3.34
N ALA A 7 8.27 0.27 3.96
CA ALA A 7 7.66 1.36 4.70
C ALA A 7 7.29 0.91 6.11
N SER A 8 7.63 1.74 7.10
CA SER A 8 7.21 1.51 8.47
C SER A 8 5.71 1.77 8.59
N ILE A 9 5.04 0.90 9.33
CA ILE A 9 3.61 1.04 9.59
C ILE A 9 3.42 1.94 10.79
N GLY A 10 2.57 2.95 10.66
CA GLY A 10 2.26 3.86 11.74
C GLY A 10 1.44 3.20 12.85
N SER A 11 1.23 3.94 13.94
CA SER A 11 0.57 3.43 15.15
C SER A 11 -0.87 2.96 14.91
N GLU A 12 -1.52 3.45 13.87
CA GLU A 12 -2.89 3.07 13.52
C GLU A 12 -2.93 2.03 12.38
N GLY A 13 -1.79 1.47 12.03
CA GLY A 13 -1.70 0.46 11.00
C GLY A 13 -1.72 1.00 9.57
N SER A 14 -1.43 2.27 9.38
CA SER A 14 -1.49 2.90 8.06
C SER A 14 -0.13 3.40 7.60
N VAL A 15 -0.01 3.62 6.28
CA VAL A 15 1.17 4.18 5.62
C VAL A 15 0.70 5.35 4.78
N CYS A 16 1.44 6.46 4.81
CA CYS A 16 1.12 7.66 4.05
C CYS A 16 2.10 7.85 2.89
N PHE A 17 1.56 8.28 1.77
CA PHE A 17 2.34 8.57 0.56
C PHE A 17 2.10 10.01 0.13
N TYR A 18 3.18 10.71 -0.21
CA TYR A 18 3.13 12.10 -0.64
C TYR A 18 3.71 12.22 -2.05
N SER A 19 3.14 13.12 -2.83
CA SER A 19 3.63 13.39 -4.19
C SER A 19 3.95 14.87 -4.34
N SER A 20 5.06 15.17 -4.99
CA SER A 20 5.47 16.54 -5.26
C SER A 20 4.75 17.15 -6.46
N SER A 21 4.03 16.34 -7.23
CA SER A 21 3.25 16.79 -8.38
C SER A 21 2.03 15.91 -8.54
N GLU A 22 1.10 16.29 -9.41
CA GLU A 22 -0.10 15.50 -9.66
C GLU A 22 0.25 14.16 -10.30
N ALA A 23 -0.22 13.07 -9.71
CA ALA A 23 -0.01 11.72 -10.24
C ALA A 23 -0.98 10.74 -9.59
N ASP A 24 -1.34 9.70 -10.31
CA ASP A 24 -2.00 8.55 -9.72
C ASP A 24 -0.97 7.60 -9.15
N LEU A 25 -1.34 6.93 -8.06
CA LEU A 25 -0.47 5.99 -7.40
C LEU A 25 -1.16 4.65 -7.23
N ILE A 26 -0.43 3.60 -7.58
CA ILE A 26 -0.84 2.21 -7.38
C ILE A 26 0.07 1.62 -6.32
N VAL A 27 -0.52 1.03 -5.28
CA VAL A 27 0.21 0.41 -4.19
C VAL A 27 -0.14 -1.07 -4.15
N ASP A 28 0.86 -1.91 -4.41
CA ASP A 28 0.72 -3.36 -4.32
C ASP A 28 1.61 -3.87 -3.18
N ILE A 29 1.09 -4.81 -2.39
CA ILE A 29 1.87 -5.41 -1.32
C ILE A 29 2.66 -6.61 -1.85
N ALA A 30 3.90 -6.76 -1.36
CA ALA A 30 4.74 -7.92 -1.64
C ALA A 30 4.97 -8.77 -0.39
N GLY A 31 4.83 -8.20 0.80
CA GLY A 31 5.01 -8.91 2.05
C GLY A 31 5.10 -7.96 3.23
N TRP A 32 5.40 -8.50 4.40
CA TRP A 32 5.52 -7.71 5.61
C TRP A 32 6.53 -8.32 6.57
N PHE A 33 6.94 -7.52 7.56
CA PHE A 33 7.82 -7.97 8.64
C PHE A 33 7.08 -7.90 9.98
N GLU A 34 7.25 -8.94 10.78
CA GLU A 34 6.89 -8.93 12.19
C GLU A 34 8.20 -9.01 12.95
N GLY A 35 8.69 -7.88 13.48
CA GLY A 35 10.06 -7.79 13.96
C GLY A 35 11.04 -8.02 12.81
N SER A 36 11.89 -9.04 12.92
CA SER A 36 12.84 -9.41 11.85
C SER A 36 12.34 -10.52 10.94
N ALA A 37 11.16 -11.09 11.23
CA ALA A 37 10.61 -12.20 10.45
C ALA A 37 9.81 -11.68 9.26
N TYR A 38 10.21 -12.07 8.05
CA TYR A 38 9.55 -11.66 6.81
C TYR A 38 8.55 -12.71 6.36
N THR A 39 7.35 -12.27 5.96
CA THR A 39 6.35 -13.09 5.32
C THR A 39 6.06 -12.51 3.94
N GLY A 40 6.37 -13.29 2.91
CA GLY A 40 6.02 -12.91 1.54
C GLY A 40 4.53 -13.12 1.28
N ALA A 41 3.95 -12.25 0.47
CA ALA A 41 2.54 -12.34 0.10
C ALA A 41 2.42 -12.42 -1.42
N THR A 42 1.35 -13.08 -1.88
CA THR A 42 0.96 -12.97 -3.28
C THR A 42 0.68 -11.48 -3.55
N PRO A 43 1.22 -10.90 -4.63
CA PRO A 43 1.01 -9.49 -4.91
C PRO A 43 -0.47 -9.11 -4.86
N THR A 44 -0.80 -8.16 -4.01
CA THR A 44 -2.18 -7.77 -3.73
C THR A 44 -2.27 -6.26 -3.79
N ARG A 45 -3.25 -5.75 -4.52
CA ARG A 45 -3.45 -4.31 -4.64
C ARG A 45 -4.09 -3.76 -3.38
N LEU A 46 -3.36 -2.88 -2.68
CA LEU A 46 -3.88 -2.18 -1.52
C LEU A 46 -4.56 -0.88 -1.89
N ALA A 47 -4.06 -0.18 -2.88
CA ALA A 47 -4.62 1.10 -3.28
C ALA A 47 -4.36 1.39 -4.75
N ASP A 48 -5.30 2.07 -5.39
CA ASP A 48 -5.18 2.56 -6.75
C ASP A 48 -6.05 3.81 -6.87
N THR A 49 -5.41 4.97 -6.94
CA THR A 49 -6.15 6.24 -6.96
C THR A 49 -6.93 6.45 -8.25
N ARG A 50 -6.65 5.67 -9.30
CA ARG A 50 -7.39 5.77 -10.56
C ARG A 50 -8.81 5.24 -10.46
N ASP A 51 -9.05 4.27 -9.58
CA ASP A 51 -10.38 3.63 -9.45
C ASP A 51 -10.94 3.65 -8.04
N GLY A 52 -10.21 4.22 -7.07
CA GLY A 52 -10.66 4.32 -5.69
C GLY A 52 -10.39 3.11 -4.82
N THR A 53 -9.68 2.10 -5.33
CA THR A 53 -9.26 0.97 -4.50
C THR A 53 -8.47 1.48 -3.30
N GLY A 54 -8.78 1.01 -2.11
CA GLY A 54 -8.15 1.48 -0.88
C GLY A 54 -8.83 2.70 -0.27
N GLY A 55 -9.89 3.22 -0.90
CA GLY A 55 -10.75 4.25 -0.33
C GLY A 55 -10.48 5.69 -0.80
N GLN A 56 -9.49 5.92 -1.65
CA GLN A 56 -9.16 7.27 -2.11
C GLN A 56 -9.11 7.30 -3.64
N LEU A 57 -9.93 8.16 -4.22
CA LEU A 57 -10.02 8.34 -5.67
C LEU A 57 -9.46 9.70 -6.05
N GLY A 58 -8.67 9.74 -7.11
CA GLY A 58 -8.13 10.97 -7.66
C GLY A 58 -6.63 11.10 -7.43
N GLN A 59 -6.00 11.90 -8.25
CA GLN A 59 -4.55 12.09 -8.23
C GLN A 59 -4.05 12.67 -6.92
N LEU A 60 -2.87 12.23 -6.52
CA LEU A 60 -2.14 12.86 -5.43
C LEU A 60 -1.53 14.17 -5.91
N ASP A 61 -1.34 15.10 -5.00
CA ASP A 61 -0.60 16.33 -5.22
C ASP A 61 0.02 16.77 -3.88
N PRO A 62 0.81 17.85 -3.82
CA PRO A 62 1.48 18.22 -2.57
C PRO A 62 0.56 18.47 -1.39
N SER A 63 -0.72 18.77 -1.62
CA SER A 63 -1.71 19.00 -0.56
C SER A 63 -2.68 17.85 -0.36
N ASN A 64 -2.55 16.77 -1.12
CA ASN A 64 -3.47 15.63 -1.10
C ASN A 64 -2.70 14.31 -1.04
N PRO A 65 -2.20 13.90 0.13
CA PRO A 65 -1.48 12.65 0.28
C PRO A 65 -2.43 11.45 0.24
N LEU A 66 -1.88 10.27 -0.01
CA LEU A 66 -2.61 9.01 0.07
C LEU A 66 -2.33 8.35 1.41
N VAL A 67 -3.39 8.01 2.13
CA VAL A 67 -3.29 7.25 3.38
C VAL A 67 -3.85 5.86 3.12
N VAL A 68 -3.03 4.84 3.32
CA VAL A 68 -3.41 3.44 3.08
C VAL A 68 -3.43 2.70 4.40
N GLN A 69 -4.57 2.10 4.72
CA GLN A 69 -4.66 1.21 5.87
C GLN A 69 -3.99 -0.10 5.48
N ALA A 70 -2.90 -0.45 6.15
CA ALA A 70 -2.13 -1.65 5.85
C ALA A 70 -2.57 -2.84 6.68
N THR A 71 -2.76 -2.65 7.99
CA THR A 71 -3.16 -3.73 8.89
C THR A 71 -4.64 -3.66 9.21
N GLY A 72 -5.21 -4.78 9.65
CA GLY A 72 -6.60 -4.83 10.08
C GLY A 72 -7.62 -4.89 8.96
N ILE A 73 -7.18 -4.99 7.72
CA ILE A 73 -8.06 -5.14 6.56
C ILE A 73 -7.63 -6.34 5.74
N SER A 74 -8.54 -6.84 4.91
CA SER A 74 -8.24 -7.84 3.90
C SER A 74 -8.20 -7.17 2.54
N ALA A 75 -7.16 -7.43 1.76
CA ALA A 75 -7.04 -6.97 0.40
C ALA A 75 -7.19 -8.17 -0.55
N THR A 76 -7.63 -7.93 -1.76
CA THR A 76 -7.86 -8.97 -2.75
C THR A 76 -6.82 -8.89 -3.85
N THR A 77 -6.18 -10.02 -4.16
CA THR A 77 -5.22 -10.09 -5.26
C THR A 77 -5.92 -9.93 -6.60
N ALA A 78 -5.14 -9.71 -7.65
CA ALA A 78 -5.66 -9.67 -9.02
C ALA A 78 -6.30 -10.99 -9.42
N ALA A 79 -5.90 -12.10 -8.78
CA ALA A 79 -6.49 -13.42 -9.01
C ALA A 79 -7.71 -13.70 -8.11
N GLY A 80 -8.11 -12.76 -7.26
CA GLY A 80 -9.25 -12.90 -6.38
C GLY A 80 -8.93 -13.48 -5.01
N SER A 81 -7.69 -13.83 -4.72
CA SER A 81 -7.29 -14.33 -3.41
C SER A 81 -7.13 -13.16 -2.43
N ALA A 82 -7.54 -13.37 -1.18
CA ALA A 82 -7.43 -12.36 -0.15
C ALA A 82 -6.09 -12.46 0.59
N THR A 83 -5.57 -11.30 0.99
CA THR A 83 -4.40 -11.21 1.87
C THR A 83 -4.76 -10.31 3.04
N SER A 84 -4.34 -10.72 4.24
CA SER A 84 -4.56 -9.95 5.46
C SER A 84 -3.23 -9.77 6.19
N ILE A 85 -2.85 -8.51 6.40
CA ILE A 85 -1.61 -8.17 7.10
C ILE A 85 -1.94 -8.13 8.60
N PRO A 86 -1.23 -8.90 9.44
CA PRO A 86 -1.52 -8.92 10.87
C PRO A 86 -1.19 -7.59 11.54
N SER A 87 -1.90 -7.28 12.62
CA SER A 87 -1.68 -6.04 13.37
C SER A 87 -0.32 -5.98 14.06
N THR A 88 0.38 -7.11 14.15
CA THR A 88 1.74 -7.19 14.71
C THR A 88 2.82 -6.82 13.69
N ALA A 89 2.45 -6.62 12.42
CA ALA A 89 3.40 -6.20 11.39
C ALA A 89 3.88 -4.77 11.67
N SER A 90 5.19 -4.56 11.54
CA SER A 90 5.82 -3.25 11.78
C SER A 90 6.28 -2.59 10.50
N THR A 91 6.49 -3.37 9.45
CA THR A 91 7.01 -2.88 8.16
C THR A 91 6.33 -3.64 7.04
N VAL A 92 5.99 -2.95 5.96
CA VAL A 92 5.47 -3.59 4.76
C VAL A 92 6.44 -3.40 3.60
N ALA A 93 6.55 -4.44 2.79
CA ALA A 93 7.26 -4.37 1.51
C ALA A 93 6.23 -4.12 0.42
N LEU A 94 6.38 -3.02 -0.28
CA LEU A 94 5.41 -2.54 -1.26
C LEU A 94 6.06 -2.39 -2.63
N ASN A 95 5.23 -2.45 -3.64
CA ASN A 95 5.60 -2.05 -4.98
C ASN A 95 4.73 -0.86 -5.37
N LEU A 96 5.37 0.27 -5.64
CA LEU A 96 4.67 1.51 -5.98
C LEU A 96 4.79 1.75 -7.47
N THR A 97 3.67 2.06 -8.11
CA THR A 97 3.65 2.44 -9.53
C THR A 97 3.03 3.83 -9.65
N VAL A 98 3.79 4.75 -10.22
CA VAL A 98 3.33 6.12 -10.46
C VAL A 98 2.83 6.20 -11.89
N VAL A 99 1.62 6.74 -12.05
CA VAL A 99 0.98 6.93 -13.36
C VAL A 99 0.66 8.40 -13.52
N ASP A 100 1.28 9.03 -14.50
CA ASP A 100 1.06 10.45 -14.80
C ASP A 100 -0.18 10.66 -15.68
#